data_6097b14a2a474375ff09382841d54672
#
_entry.id   6097b14a2a474375ff09382841d54672
#
_cell.length_a   1.000
_cell.length_b   1.000
_cell.length_c   1.000
_cell.angle_alpha   90.00
_cell.angle_beta   90.00
_cell.angle_gamma   90.00
#
_symmetry.space_group_name_H-M   'P 1'
#
loop_
_entity.id
_entity.type
_entity.pdbx_description
1 polymer ?
#
loop_
_entity_poly.entity_id
_entity_poly.type
_entity_poly.pdbx_seq_one_letter_code
_entity_poly.pdbx_strand_id
1 'polypeptide(L)'
;ILNIKELSSIVHFPHARFNLNPRIAWQKAKIVPAPENMPSDGMHLWRNEYGGVKRDVILSDKDRFRHVYIVWQTGTGKSTMILTQAKEDMLRWNWFCVIDPHGDLVDTLMKHFPKERIDDLIYFDLSNTEYPIAFNPLDWAHTDDERDVVTNDMVEMFVDMYWPEIFGPRIQDYFR
;
A
#
# COMPACT_ATOMS: atom_id res chain seq x y z
N ILE A 1 28.30 -46.97 25.50
CA ILE A 1 27.60 -46.68 24.20
C ILE A 1 26.23 -46.18 24.56
N LEU A 2 25.93 -44.94 24.32
CA LEU A 2 24.60 -44.36 24.51
C LEU A 2 23.65 -44.81 23.38
N ASN A 3 22.45 -45.18 23.75
CA ASN A 3 21.44 -45.50 22.77
C ASN A 3 20.74 -44.20 22.25
N ILE A 4 19.96 -44.31 21.17
CA ILE A 4 19.30 -43.14 20.54
C ILE A 4 18.40 -42.39 21.52
N LYS A 5 17.72 -43.09 22.44
CA LYS A 5 16.82 -42.44 23.42
C LYS A 5 17.61 -41.67 24.47
N GLU A 6 18.76 -42.19 24.90
CA GLU A 6 19.66 -41.51 25.84
C GLU A 6 20.32 -40.29 25.16
N LEU A 7 20.71 -40.45 23.89
CA LEU A 7 21.26 -39.35 23.12
C LEU A 7 20.25 -38.24 22.92
N SER A 8 18.97 -38.56 22.65
CA SER A 8 17.89 -37.58 22.45
C SER A 8 17.53 -36.83 23.73
N SER A 9 17.81 -37.39 24.90
CA SER A 9 17.59 -36.68 26.17
C SER A 9 18.70 -35.69 26.52
N ILE A 10 19.89 -35.90 25.94
CA ILE A 10 21.06 -35.02 26.15
C ILE A 10 21.15 -33.94 25.06
N VAL A 11 20.86 -34.34 23.82
CA VAL A 11 20.95 -33.44 22.67
C VAL A 11 19.58 -33.35 21.98
N HIS A 12 18.92 -32.25 22.11
CA HIS A 12 17.68 -31.94 21.39
C HIS A 12 17.85 -30.63 20.62
N PHE A 13 17.29 -30.61 19.42
CA PHE A 13 17.29 -29.37 18.63
C PHE A 13 16.43 -28.35 19.32
N PRO A 14 16.89 -27.10 19.50
CA PRO A 14 16.12 -26.06 20.09
C PRO A 14 14.87 -25.79 19.23
N HIS A 15 13.73 -25.68 19.89
CA HIS A 15 12.46 -25.38 19.22
C HIS A 15 12.00 -23.99 19.62
N ALA A 16 11.65 -23.16 18.62
CA ALA A 16 11.29 -21.74 18.82
C ALA A 16 10.22 -21.51 19.90
N ARG A 17 9.26 -22.45 20.04
CA ARG A 17 8.17 -22.37 21.04
C ARG A 17 8.66 -22.46 22.49
N PHE A 18 9.76 -23.16 22.73
CA PHE A 18 10.28 -23.44 24.06
C PHE A 18 11.58 -22.71 24.38
N ASN A 19 12.15 -22.01 23.41
CA ASN A 19 13.36 -21.25 23.63
C ASN A 19 13.07 -19.83 24.06
N LEU A 20 13.33 -19.52 25.31
CA LEU A 20 13.14 -18.18 25.89
C LEU A 20 14.47 -17.41 25.95
N ASN A 21 15.57 -17.92 25.37
CA ASN A 21 16.85 -17.23 25.42
C ASN A 21 16.86 -16.05 24.42
N PRO A 22 16.96 -14.79 24.90
CA PRO A 22 16.92 -13.60 24.04
C PRO A 22 18.16 -13.45 23.14
N ARG A 23 19.24 -14.20 23.41
CA ARG A 23 20.48 -14.16 22.61
C ARG A 23 20.41 -15.05 21.36
N ILE A 24 19.40 -15.92 21.26
CA ILE A 24 19.21 -16.77 20.09
C ILE A 24 18.19 -16.12 19.18
N ALA A 25 18.65 -15.61 18.03
CA ALA A 25 17.77 -15.11 16.98
C ALA A 25 17.14 -16.28 16.22
N TRP A 26 15.86 -16.52 16.49
CA TRP A 26 15.10 -17.52 15.75
C TRP A 26 14.58 -16.94 14.45
N GLN A 27 14.84 -17.65 13.36
CA GLN A 27 14.22 -17.29 12.09
C GLN A 27 12.73 -17.65 12.15
N LYS A 28 11.88 -16.65 12.36
CA LYS A 28 10.42 -16.81 12.46
C LYS A 28 9.74 -16.93 11.10
N ALA A 29 10.40 -16.55 10.03
CA ALA A 29 9.86 -16.58 8.69
C ALA A 29 10.49 -17.69 7.85
N LYS A 30 9.66 -18.39 7.07
CA LYS A 30 10.15 -19.38 6.10
C LYS A 30 10.72 -18.63 4.89
N ILE A 31 12.02 -18.78 4.65
CA ILE A 31 12.66 -18.28 3.43
C ILE A 31 12.38 -19.31 2.32
N VAL A 32 11.81 -18.87 1.23
CA VAL A 32 11.48 -19.70 0.07
C VAL A 32 12.05 -19.06 -1.20
N PRO A 33 12.32 -19.84 -2.26
CA PRO A 33 12.70 -19.27 -3.55
C PRO A 33 11.55 -18.45 -4.14
N ALA A 34 11.90 -17.44 -4.93
CA ALA A 34 10.90 -16.75 -5.75
C ALA A 34 10.27 -17.73 -6.76
N PRO A 35 9.00 -17.55 -7.16
CA PRO A 35 8.37 -18.35 -8.17
C PRO A 35 9.18 -18.42 -9.46
N GLU A 36 9.13 -19.55 -10.16
CA GLU A 36 9.87 -19.72 -11.43
C GLU A 36 9.27 -18.88 -12.56
N ASN A 37 7.94 -18.73 -12.55
CA ASN A 37 7.17 -18.02 -13.58
C ASN A 37 6.98 -16.54 -13.24
N MET A 38 8.09 -15.83 -12.96
CA MET A 38 8.01 -14.39 -12.75
C MET A 38 7.83 -13.64 -14.06
N PRO A 39 6.99 -12.58 -14.11
CA PRO A 39 6.91 -11.70 -15.26
C PRO A 39 8.28 -11.11 -15.60
N SER A 40 8.53 -10.90 -16.89
CA SER A 40 9.75 -10.22 -17.36
C SER A 40 9.64 -8.71 -17.34
N ASP A 41 8.41 -8.18 -17.25
CA ASP A 41 8.09 -6.75 -17.21
C ASP A 41 7.01 -6.48 -16.18
N GLY A 42 7.05 -5.27 -15.59
CA GLY A 42 6.14 -4.84 -14.54
C GLY A 42 6.87 -4.05 -13.45
N MET A 43 6.19 -3.84 -12.34
CA MET A 43 6.71 -3.16 -11.16
C MET A 43 7.71 -4.05 -10.42
N HIS A 44 8.92 -3.55 -10.21
CA HIS A 44 9.92 -4.24 -9.38
C HIS A 44 9.57 -4.07 -7.90
N LEU A 45 9.33 -5.20 -7.20
CA LEU A 45 8.97 -5.18 -5.78
C LEU A 45 10.21 -5.30 -4.89
N TRP A 46 10.98 -6.37 -5.06
CA TRP A 46 12.23 -6.65 -4.32
C TRP A 46 13.05 -7.71 -5.03
N ARG A 47 14.24 -7.93 -4.50
CA ARG A 47 15.12 -9.04 -4.95
C ARG A 47 15.11 -10.16 -3.92
N ASN A 48 14.70 -11.35 -4.36
CA ASN A 48 14.79 -12.56 -3.56
C ASN A 48 16.19 -13.18 -3.73
N GLU A 49 16.79 -13.61 -2.63
CA GLU A 49 18.04 -14.37 -2.62
C GLU A 49 17.81 -15.68 -1.86
N TYR A 50 17.92 -16.79 -2.59
CA TYR A 50 17.71 -18.12 -2.03
C TYR A 50 18.70 -19.10 -2.64
N GLY A 51 19.44 -19.85 -1.78
CA GLY A 51 20.43 -20.84 -2.24
C GLY A 51 21.53 -20.24 -3.14
N GLY A 52 21.90 -18.96 -2.94
CA GLY A 52 22.89 -18.26 -3.76
C GLY A 52 22.35 -17.75 -5.10
N VAL A 53 21.08 -18.03 -5.42
CA VAL A 53 20.43 -17.53 -6.63
C VAL A 53 19.66 -16.24 -6.29
N LYS A 54 19.91 -15.20 -7.08
CA LYS A 54 19.21 -13.89 -6.97
C LYS A 54 18.15 -13.80 -8.06
N ARG A 55 16.91 -13.51 -7.67
CA ARG A 55 15.79 -13.26 -8.59
C ARG A 55 15.06 -12.01 -8.21
N ASP A 56 14.75 -11.19 -9.19
CA ASP A 56 13.89 -10.03 -8.99
C ASP A 56 12.43 -10.50 -8.92
N VAL A 57 11.68 -9.99 -7.95
CA VAL A 57 10.27 -10.23 -7.80
C VAL A 57 9.53 -9.08 -8.45
N ILE A 58 8.85 -9.37 -9.53
CA ILE A 58 8.16 -8.40 -10.39
C ILE A 58 6.66 -8.65 -10.32
N LEU A 59 5.90 -7.58 -10.16
CA LEU A 59 4.44 -7.60 -10.24
C LEU A 59 4.02 -7.05 -11.60
N SER A 60 3.32 -7.85 -12.39
CA SER A 60 2.84 -7.40 -13.70
C SER A 60 1.85 -6.23 -13.54
N ASP A 61 1.81 -5.31 -14.50
CA ASP A 61 0.85 -4.20 -14.47
C ASP A 61 -0.60 -4.71 -14.43
N LYS A 62 -0.88 -5.81 -15.11
CA LYS A 62 -2.20 -6.47 -15.07
C LYS A 62 -2.60 -6.92 -13.65
N ASP A 63 -1.64 -7.40 -12.86
CA ASP A 63 -1.92 -7.87 -11.49
C ASP A 63 -2.01 -6.71 -10.50
N ARG A 64 -1.37 -5.58 -10.79
CA ARG A 64 -1.47 -4.35 -9.97
C ARG A 64 -2.92 -3.84 -9.89
N PHE A 65 -3.71 -3.99 -10.94
CA PHE A 65 -5.13 -3.59 -10.96
C PHE A 65 -6.04 -4.48 -10.11
N ARG A 66 -5.52 -5.55 -9.50
CA ARG A 66 -6.30 -6.48 -8.65
C ARG A 66 -6.22 -6.19 -7.17
N HIS A 67 -5.68 -5.06 -6.78
CA HIS A 67 -5.37 -4.67 -5.40
C HIS A 67 -4.22 -5.48 -4.78
N VAL A 68 -3.38 -4.78 -4.01
CA VAL A 68 -2.26 -5.37 -3.28
C VAL A 68 -2.42 -5.02 -1.81
N TYR A 69 -2.44 -6.04 -0.97
CA TYR A 69 -2.47 -5.86 0.48
C TYR A 69 -1.11 -6.20 1.06
N ILE A 70 -0.46 -5.22 1.69
CA ILE A 70 0.88 -5.38 2.25
C ILE A 70 0.77 -5.46 3.77
N VAL A 71 1.08 -6.64 4.32
CA VAL A 71 1.15 -6.87 5.76
C VAL A 71 2.62 -6.92 6.18
N TRP A 72 3.00 -5.99 7.03
CA TRP A 72 4.38 -5.89 7.46
C TRP A 72 4.48 -5.39 8.91
N GLN A 73 5.51 -5.82 9.64
CA GLN A 73 5.76 -5.30 10.98
C GLN A 73 6.24 -3.84 10.88
N THR A 74 5.87 -3.02 11.86
CA THR A 74 6.33 -1.62 11.95
C THR A 74 7.87 -1.55 11.95
N GLY A 75 8.43 -0.61 11.20
CA GLY A 75 9.88 -0.41 11.10
C GLY A 75 10.64 -1.34 10.14
N THR A 76 9.95 -2.21 9.39
CA THR A 76 10.59 -3.20 8.50
C THR A 76 10.62 -2.81 7.02
N GLY A 77 10.28 -1.55 6.67
CA GLY A 77 10.46 -1.02 5.31
C GLY A 77 9.21 -0.96 4.44
N LYS A 78 7.98 -1.06 5.01
CA LYS A 78 6.74 -0.90 4.25
C LYS A 78 6.69 0.42 3.47
N SER A 79 6.93 1.54 4.16
CA SER A 79 6.93 2.87 3.54
C SER A 79 8.03 3.02 2.48
N THR A 80 9.20 2.39 2.70
CA THR A 80 10.28 2.36 1.71
C THR A 80 9.86 1.60 0.44
N MET A 81 9.14 0.50 0.59
CA MET A 81 8.61 -0.25 -0.56
C MET A 81 7.61 0.60 -1.36
N ILE A 82 6.64 1.23 -0.68
CA ILE A 82 5.65 2.12 -1.32
C ILE A 82 6.36 3.29 -2.03
N LEU A 83 7.34 3.90 -1.36
CA LEU A 83 8.15 4.97 -1.92
C LEU A 83 8.87 4.55 -3.21
N THR A 84 9.44 3.34 -3.22
CA THR A 84 10.15 2.80 -4.40
C THR A 84 9.18 2.58 -5.55
N GLN A 85 8.00 2.03 -5.28
CA GLN A 85 6.96 1.83 -6.29
C GLN A 85 6.47 3.16 -6.87
N ALA A 86 6.18 4.14 -6.02
CA ALA A 86 5.76 5.47 -6.47
C ALA A 86 6.83 6.16 -7.33
N LYS A 87 8.12 6.04 -6.95
CA LYS A 87 9.23 6.55 -7.78
C LYS A 87 9.31 5.87 -9.13
N GLU A 88 9.11 4.56 -9.19
CA GLU A 88 9.11 3.83 -10.45
C GLU A 88 7.94 4.27 -11.35
N ASP A 89 6.75 4.48 -10.77
CA ASP A 89 5.61 5.04 -11.51
C ASP A 89 5.89 6.47 -12.02
N MET A 90 6.54 7.31 -11.23
CA MET A 90 6.99 8.64 -11.69
C MET A 90 7.88 8.55 -12.92
N LEU A 91 8.86 7.63 -12.90
CA LEU A 91 9.82 7.44 -14.00
C LEU A 91 9.18 6.83 -15.25
N ARG A 92 8.14 6.00 -15.07
CA ARG A 92 7.36 5.39 -16.17
C ARG A 92 6.25 6.29 -16.69
N TRP A 93 6.10 7.50 -16.17
CA TRP A 93 5.03 8.44 -16.52
C TRP A 93 3.64 7.90 -16.21
N ASN A 94 3.52 6.99 -15.25
CA ASN A 94 2.24 6.50 -14.77
C ASN A 94 1.59 7.50 -13.82
N TRP A 95 0.25 7.50 -13.79
CA TRP A 95 -0.53 8.20 -12.79
C TRP A 95 -0.70 7.32 -11.55
N PHE A 96 -0.64 7.94 -10.39
CA PHE A 96 -0.92 7.27 -9.12
C PHE A 96 -1.42 8.29 -8.09
N CYS A 97 -2.08 7.79 -7.05
CA CYS A 97 -2.50 8.59 -5.91
C CYS A 97 -1.91 7.98 -4.64
N VAL A 98 -1.40 8.84 -3.74
CA VAL A 98 -0.93 8.44 -2.42
C VAL A 98 -1.77 9.14 -1.37
N ILE A 99 -2.35 8.34 -0.47
CA ILE A 99 -3.06 8.83 0.71
C ILE A 99 -2.24 8.44 1.92
N ASP A 100 -1.65 9.43 2.59
CA ASP A 100 -0.80 9.22 3.76
C ASP A 100 -1.33 10.00 4.96
N PRO A 101 -1.97 9.30 5.93
CA PRO A 101 -2.49 9.95 7.13
C PRO A 101 -1.43 10.61 8.01
N HIS A 102 -0.16 10.25 7.85
CA HIS A 102 0.95 10.76 8.67
C HIS A 102 1.76 11.85 7.98
N GLY A 103 1.74 11.92 6.63
CA GLY A 103 2.43 12.91 5.83
C GLY A 103 3.90 12.59 5.50
N ASP A 104 4.60 11.81 6.30
CA ASP A 104 6.04 11.53 6.16
C ASP A 104 6.42 10.91 4.80
N LEU A 105 5.56 10.03 4.28
CA LEU A 105 5.76 9.38 2.98
C LEU A 105 5.60 10.39 1.85
N VAL A 106 4.55 11.22 1.91
CA VAL A 106 4.28 12.26 0.90
C VAL A 106 5.39 13.29 0.89
N ASP A 107 5.84 13.77 2.05
CA ASP A 107 6.97 14.69 2.16
C ASP A 107 8.25 14.14 1.54
N THR A 108 8.47 12.83 1.70
CA THR A 108 9.62 12.17 1.09
C THR A 108 9.45 12.02 -0.42
N LEU A 109 8.25 11.71 -0.90
CA LEU A 109 7.95 11.64 -2.34
C LEU A 109 8.14 12.98 -3.03
N MET A 110 7.69 14.07 -2.41
CA MET A 110 7.83 15.42 -2.94
C MET A 110 9.28 15.80 -3.23
N LYS A 111 10.23 15.38 -2.38
CA LYS A 111 11.67 15.61 -2.58
C LYS A 111 12.25 14.88 -3.81
N HIS A 112 11.54 13.87 -4.31
CA HIS A 112 11.97 13.05 -5.44
C HIS A 112 11.11 13.26 -6.68
N PHE A 113 10.13 14.17 -6.61
CA PHE A 113 9.24 14.42 -7.74
C PHE A 113 10.01 15.05 -8.91
N PRO A 114 9.88 14.51 -10.14
CA PRO A 114 10.57 15.04 -11.31
C PRO A 114 10.10 16.47 -11.62
N LYS A 115 11.06 17.37 -11.87
CA LYS A 115 10.74 18.77 -12.20
C LYS A 115 9.95 18.90 -13.50
N GLU A 116 10.18 17.98 -14.42
CA GLU A 116 9.52 17.91 -15.73
C GLU A 116 8.02 17.57 -15.63
N ARG A 117 7.59 17.08 -14.47
CA ARG A 117 6.21 16.70 -14.19
C ARG A 117 5.54 17.55 -13.12
N ILE A 118 6.12 18.69 -12.78
CA ILE A 118 5.59 19.52 -11.68
C ILE A 118 4.16 20.00 -11.96
N ASP A 119 3.81 20.20 -13.23
CA ASP A 119 2.47 20.60 -13.64
C ASP A 119 1.45 19.47 -13.56
N ASP A 120 1.92 18.21 -13.44
CA ASP A 120 1.08 17.03 -13.23
C ASP A 120 0.75 16.79 -11.73
N LEU A 121 1.42 17.53 -10.84
CA LEU A 121 1.34 17.27 -9.40
C LEU A 121 0.12 17.95 -8.79
N ILE A 122 -0.72 17.15 -8.15
CA ILE A 122 -1.77 17.63 -7.26
C ILE A 122 -1.37 17.29 -5.83
N TYR A 123 -1.00 18.30 -5.05
CA TYR A 123 -0.65 18.14 -3.64
C TYR A 123 -1.81 18.64 -2.77
N PHE A 124 -2.42 17.72 -2.04
CA PHE A 124 -3.59 17.96 -1.23
C PHE A 124 -3.25 17.87 0.25
N ASP A 125 -2.99 19.02 0.90
CA ASP A 125 -2.67 19.11 2.31
C ASP A 125 -3.84 19.66 3.11
N LEU A 126 -4.55 18.75 3.81
CA LEU A 126 -5.68 19.10 4.68
C LEU A 126 -5.25 19.80 5.98
N SER A 127 -3.96 19.75 6.34
CA SER A 127 -3.45 20.41 7.54
C SER A 127 -3.14 21.90 7.33
N ASN A 128 -3.04 22.32 6.07
CA ASN A 128 -2.75 23.71 5.72
C ASN A 128 -4.01 24.58 5.87
N THR A 129 -4.09 25.27 7.00
CA THR A 129 -5.20 26.17 7.29
C THR A 129 -5.02 27.57 6.70
N GLU A 130 -3.81 27.94 6.33
CA GLU A 130 -3.50 29.25 5.73
C GLU A 130 -3.92 29.28 4.24
N TYR A 131 -3.71 28.18 3.53
CA TYR A 131 -4.10 28.01 2.14
C TYR A 131 -4.93 26.73 1.97
N PRO A 132 -6.22 26.74 2.46
CA PRO A 132 -7.06 25.56 2.35
C PRO A 132 -7.37 25.27 0.87
N ILE A 133 -7.24 24.01 0.49
CA ILE A 133 -7.62 23.57 -0.84
C ILE A 133 -9.13 23.43 -0.90
N ALA A 134 -9.75 24.15 -1.83
CA ALA A 134 -11.15 23.98 -2.16
C ALA A 134 -11.29 22.84 -3.20
N PHE A 135 -12.18 21.92 -2.94
CA PHE A 135 -12.56 20.88 -3.87
C PHE A 135 -14.06 20.96 -4.13
N ASN A 136 -14.43 21.24 -5.39
CA ASN A 136 -15.82 21.23 -5.80
C ASN A 136 -16.07 19.99 -6.66
N PRO A 137 -16.73 18.97 -6.15
CA PRO A 137 -16.98 17.74 -6.90
C PRO A 137 -17.88 17.93 -8.13
N LEU A 138 -18.62 19.05 -8.21
CA LEU A 138 -19.51 19.35 -9.33
C LEU A 138 -18.81 20.01 -10.52
N ASP A 139 -17.58 20.52 -10.34
CA ASP A 139 -16.90 21.28 -11.41
C ASP A 139 -16.52 20.44 -12.63
N TRP A 140 -16.35 19.13 -12.46
CA TRP A 140 -15.97 18.26 -13.55
C TRP A 140 -17.16 17.67 -14.33
N ALA A 141 -18.38 17.82 -13.82
CA ALA A 141 -19.58 17.28 -14.46
C ALA A 141 -20.07 18.23 -15.56
N HIS A 142 -19.77 17.90 -16.81
CA HIS A 142 -20.10 18.73 -17.98
C HIS A 142 -21.34 18.26 -18.73
N THR A 143 -21.71 16.99 -18.56
CA THR A 143 -22.92 16.40 -19.16
C THR A 143 -23.96 16.10 -18.08
N ASP A 144 -25.21 15.94 -18.49
CA ASP A 144 -26.30 15.62 -17.55
C ASP A 144 -26.07 14.23 -16.91
N ASP A 145 -25.60 13.26 -17.69
CA ASP A 145 -25.26 11.92 -17.18
C ASP A 145 -24.15 11.96 -16.12
N GLU A 146 -23.10 12.79 -16.32
CA GLU A 146 -22.04 12.98 -15.33
C GLU A 146 -22.54 13.68 -14.07
N ARG A 147 -23.45 14.64 -14.21
CA ARG A 147 -24.10 15.31 -13.07
C ARG A 147 -24.91 14.34 -12.23
N ASP A 148 -25.68 13.47 -12.88
CA ASP A 148 -26.46 12.44 -12.20
C ASP A 148 -25.56 11.49 -11.41
N VAL A 149 -24.43 11.05 -11.99
CA VAL A 149 -23.44 10.20 -11.30
C VAL A 149 -22.87 10.92 -10.08
N VAL A 150 -22.34 12.14 -10.25
CA VAL A 150 -21.76 12.91 -9.13
C VAL A 150 -22.78 13.20 -8.05
N THR A 151 -24.01 13.54 -8.43
CA THR A 151 -25.07 13.81 -7.46
C THR A 151 -25.38 12.57 -6.63
N ASN A 152 -25.49 11.40 -7.27
CA ASN A 152 -25.72 10.14 -6.56
C ASN A 152 -24.54 9.79 -5.62
N ASP A 153 -23.29 9.91 -6.08
CA ASP A 153 -22.09 9.65 -5.26
C ASP A 153 -22.05 10.60 -4.06
N MET A 154 -22.39 11.87 -4.24
CA MET A 154 -22.47 12.84 -3.13
C MET A 154 -23.58 12.49 -2.14
N VAL A 155 -24.75 12.06 -2.62
CA VAL A 155 -25.85 11.61 -1.76
C VAL A 155 -25.42 10.41 -0.94
N GLU A 156 -24.77 9.41 -1.56
CA GLU A 156 -24.25 8.23 -0.86
C GLU A 156 -23.19 8.63 0.19
N MET A 157 -22.25 9.51 -0.16
CA MET A 157 -21.25 10.03 0.78
C MET A 157 -21.91 10.72 1.99
N PHE A 158 -22.93 11.53 1.80
CA PHE A 158 -23.65 12.18 2.90
C PHE A 158 -24.46 11.19 3.74
N VAL A 159 -25.06 10.18 3.13
CA VAL A 159 -25.75 9.09 3.86
C VAL A 159 -24.77 8.34 4.76
N ASP A 160 -23.58 7.99 4.24
CA ASP A 160 -22.55 7.31 5.01
C ASP A 160 -21.98 8.18 6.14
N MET A 161 -21.82 9.48 5.87
CA MET A 161 -21.25 10.43 6.84
C MET A 161 -22.23 10.79 7.96
N TYR A 162 -23.51 10.98 7.67
CA TYR A 162 -24.50 11.53 8.61
C TYR A 162 -25.56 10.53 9.08
N TRP A 163 -25.42 9.27 8.79
CA TRP A 163 -26.35 8.18 9.10
C TRP A 163 -27.71 8.32 8.39
N PRO A 164 -28.34 7.23 7.95
CA PRO A 164 -29.62 7.25 7.21
C PRO A 164 -30.78 7.90 7.96
N GLU A 165 -30.73 7.93 9.30
CA GLU A 165 -31.76 8.54 10.15
C GLU A 165 -31.76 10.07 10.05
N ILE A 166 -30.58 10.69 9.81
CA ILE A 166 -30.42 12.14 9.68
C ILE A 166 -30.63 12.54 8.21
N PHE A 167 -29.99 11.78 7.31
CA PHE A 167 -30.05 12.03 5.86
C PHE A 167 -31.16 11.20 5.21
N GLY A 168 -32.41 11.47 5.65
CA GLY A 168 -33.58 10.72 5.20
C GLY A 168 -34.00 10.98 3.75
N PRO A 169 -34.98 10.21 3.23
CA PRO A 169 -35.39 10.26 1.81
C PRO A 169 -35.74 11.65 1.29
N ARG A 170 -36.39 12.48 2.11
CA ARG A 170 -36.75 13.85 1.72
C ARG A 170 -35.54 14.75 1.46
N ILE A 171 -34.48 14.59 2.25
CA ILE A 171 -33.24 15.35 2.08
C ILE A 171 -32.52 14.84 0.82
N GLN A 172 -32.47 13.53 0.62
CA GLN A 172 -31.88 12.94 -0.59
C GLN A 172 -32.57 13.44 -1.88
N ASP A 173 -33.90 13.56 -1.86
CA ASP A 173 -34.67 14.08 -3.02
C ASP A 173 -34.36 15.55 -3.33
N TYR A 174 -33.93 16.33 -2.32
CA TYR A 174 -33.51 17.73 -2.55
C TYR A 174 -32.14 17.85 -3.21
N PHE A 175 -31.29 16.84 -3.09
CA PHE A 175 -29.95 16.82 -3.66
C PHE A 175 -29.93 16.22 -5.07
N ARG A 176 -30.97 15.53 -5.50
CA ARG A 176 -31.14 15.01 -6.86
C ARG A 176 -31.82 16.03 -7.78
#